data_edd48f40a9fc332330a08b63dd74436a
#
_entry.id   edd48f40a9fc332330a08b63dd74436a
#
_cell.length_a   1.000
_cell.length_b   1.000
_cell.length_c   1.000
_cell.angle_alpha   90.00
_cell.angle_beta   90.00
_cell.angle_gamma   90.00
#
_symmetry.space_group_name_H-M   'P 1'
#
loop_
_entity.id
_entity.type
_entity.pdbx_description
1 polymer ?
#
loop_
_entity_poly.entity_id
_entity_poly.type
_entity_poly.pdbx_seq_one_letter_code
_entity_poly.pdbx_strand_id
1 'polypeptide(L)'
;MIEHIHDELNMGYLMNIHELIARFDVPYSYLGRIRTDDVIISGTNWRPEVHSVEYYHKGLMELQDNPNVTDRAIRTGLWLMRCQVFKDGNKRIGSFAINKILIENGRGIFKVPVELDGTFKQMLVSYYESNNADELASWICDNCLDGVNKIQVKDDIKEEADLDESIENPEYTPRL
;
A
#
# COMPACT_ATOMS: atom_id res chain seq x y z
N MET A 1 8.30 -15.86 -3.01
CA MET A 1 7.82 -14.96 -1.92
C MET A 1 8.15 -15.52 -0.55
N ILE A 2 7.74 -16.76 -0.23
CA ILE A 2 7.91 -17.33 1.12
C ILE A 2 9.39 -17.42 1.54
N GLU A 3 10.29 -17.80 0.63
CA GLU A 3 11.73 -17.92 0.89
C GLU A 3 12.42 -16.58 1.27
N HIS A 4 11.85 -15.46 0.82
CA HIS A 4 12.34 -14.10 1.03
C HIS A 4 11.39 -13.23 1.87
N ILE A 5 10.55 -13.86 2.67
CA ILE A 5 9.52 -13.13 3.42
C ILE A 5 10.11 -12.20 4.48
N HIS A 6 11.27 -12.56 5.03
CA HIS A 6 11.97 -11.78 6.05
C HIS A 6 13.01 -10.81 5.48
N ASP A 7 13.16 -10.74 4.16
CA ASP A 7 14.03 -9.74 3.56
C ASP A 7 13.42 -8.35 3.78
N GLU A 8 14.25 -7.36 4.01
CA GLU A 8 13.80 -5.98 4.22
C GLU A 8 13.02 -5.44 3.00
N LEU A 9 11.84 -4.87 3.24
CA LEU A 9 11.06 -4.20 2.21
C LEU A 9 11.68 -2.84 1.87
N ASN A 10 12.56 -2.82 0.89
CA ASN A 10 13.21 -1.63 0.38
C ASN A 10 13.08 -1.52 -1.15
N MET A 11 13.53 -0.41 -1.73
CA MET A 11 13.41 -0.17 -3.17
C MET A 11 14.14 -1.22 -4.01
N GLY A 12 15.32 -1.67 -3.58
CA GLY A 12 16.06 -2.73 -4.28
C GLY A 12 15.28 -4.05 -4.33
N TYR A 13 14.66 -4.41 -3.23
CA TYR A 13 13.78 -5.58 -3.15
C TYR A 13 12.57 -5.44 -4.10
N LEU A 14 11.90 -4.29 -4.10
CA LEU A 14 10.75 -4.03 -5.00
C LEU A 14 11.14 -4.04 -6.48
N MET A 15 12.33 -3.54 -6.82
CA MET A 15 12.86 -3.59 -8.19
C MET A 15 13.08 -5.04 -8.65
N ASN A 16 13.66 -5.90 -7.81
CA ASN A 16 13.85 -7.31 -8.10
C ASN A 16 12.50 -8.05 -8.28
N ILE A 17 11.53 -7.77 -7.41
CA ILE A 17 10.19 -8.34 -7.53
C ILE A 17 9.49 -7.85 -8.81
N HIS A 18 9.63 -6.56 -9.15
CA HIS A 18 9.07 -6.02 -10.38
C HIS A 18 9.62 -6.73 -11.62
N GLU A 19 10.91 -7.02 -11.66
CA GLU A 19 11.51 -7.77 -12.77
C GLU A 19 10.85 -9.15 -12.95
N LEU A 20 10.49 -9.82 -11.87
CA LEU A 20 9.84 -11.13 -11.91
C LEU A 20 8.38 -11.06 -12.35
N ILE A 21 7.59 -10.13 -11.79
CA ILE A 21 6.14 -10.10 -11.99
C ILE A 21 5.70 -9.36 -13.24
N ALA A 22 6.54 -8.47 -13.79
CA ALA A 22 6.23 -7.66 -14.97
C ALA A 22 6.91 -8.16 -16.25
N ARG A 23 7.69 -9.22 -16.18
CA ARG A 23 8.54 -9.73 -17.26
C ARG A 23 7.83 -10.04 -18.59
N PHE A 24 6.53 -10.28 -18.56
CA PHE A 24 5.73 -10.57 -19.75
C PHE A 24 4.89 -9.39 -20.24
N ASP A 25 4.84 -8.30 -19.47
CA ASP A 25 3.94 -7.17 -19.73
C ASP A 25 4.69 -5.90 -20.15
N VAL A 26 5.98 -5.80 -19.83
CA VAL A 26 6.79 -4.63 -20.16
C VAL A 26 8.06 -5.03 -20.91
N PRO A 27 8.58 -4.16 -21.80
CA PRO A 27 9.86 -4.38 -22.45
C PRO A 27 10.99 -4.55 -21.44
N TYR A 28 11.99 -5.37 -21.78
CA TYR A 28 13.13 -5.67 -20.92
C TYR A 28 13.85 -4.43 -20.38
N SER A 29 13.89 -3.34 -21.16
CA SER A 29 14.49 -2.07 -20.74
C SER A 29 13.83 -1.40 -19.54
N TYR A 30 12.59 -1.78 -19.21
CA TYR A 30 11.83 -1.24 -18.07
C TYR A 30 11.74 -2.20 -16.85
N LEU A 31 12.18 -3.44 -17.03
CA LEU A 31 12.11 -4.44 -15.95
C LEU A 31 13.01 -4.05 -14.79
N GLY A 32 12.47 -4.07 -13.58
CA GLY A 32 13.21 -3.75 -12.37
C GLY A 32 13.74 -2.31 -12.28
N ARG A 33 13.25 -1.41 -13.14
CA ARG A 33 13.75 -0.03 -13.21
C ARG A 33 12.69 0.99 -12.84
N ILE A 34 13.08 1.94 -12.02
CA ILE A 34 12.26 3.12 -11.75
C ILE A 34 12.07 3.89 -13.04
N ARG A 35 10.85 4.31 -13.32
CA ARG A 35 10.56 5.07 -14.56
C ARG A 35 11.21 6.44 -14.54
N THR A 36 11.57 6.89 -15.72
CA THR A 36 12.08 8.24 -15.99
C THR A 36 11.11 9.06 -16.86
N ASP A 37 10.04 8.42 -17.33
CA ASP A 37 9.06 9.01 -18.24
C ASP A 37 7.71 9.13 -17.56
N ASP A 38 6.87 10.03 -18.07
CA ASP A 38 5.48 10.15 -17.65
C ASP A 38 4.68 8.89 -17.97
N VAL A 39 3.67 8.64 -17.16
CA VAL A 39 2.68 7.58 -17.37
C VAL A 39 1.27 8.17 -17.35
N ILE A 40 0.39 7.52 -18.10
CA ILE A 40 -1.04 7.86 -18.14
C ILE A 40 -1.80 6.76 -17.43
N ILE A 41 -2.64 7.15 -16.47
CA ILE A 41 -3.48 6.22 -15.75
C ILE A 41 -4.89 6.33 -16.31
N SER A 42 -5.45 5.20 -16.74
CA SER A 42 -6.82 5.18 -17.26
C SER A 42 -7.84 5.52 -16.17
N GLY A 43 -8.84 6.31 -16.51
CA GLY A 43 -9.95 6.66 -15.62
C GLY A 43 -9.71 7.87 -14.73
N THR A 44 -8.57 8.55 -14.85
CA THR A 44 -8.26 9.78 -14.10
C THR A 44 -7.47 10.77 -14.94
N ASN A 45 -7.59 12.06 -14.61
CA ASN A 45 -6.74 13.13 -15.14
C ASN A 45 -5.47 13.36 -14.30
N TRP A 46 -5.37 12.72 -13.14
CA TRP A 46 -4.19 12.83 -12.29
C TRP A 46 -2.94 12.28 -12.99
N ARG A 47 -1.81 12.96 -12.80
CA ARG A 47 -0.52 12.59 -13.39
C ARG A 47 0.51 12.45 -12.26
N PRO A 48 1.06 11.24 -12.06
CA PRO A 48 2.10 11.02 -11.05
C PRO A 48 3.42 11.66 -11.50
N GLU A 49 4.02 12.42 -10.60
CA GLU A 49 5.35 12.98 -10.82
C GLU A 49 6.41 11.88 -10.94
N VAL A 50 7.51 12.19 -11.64
CA VAL A 50 8.72 11.37 -11.67
C VAL A 50 9.62 11.84 -10.54
N HIS A 51 9.98 10.94 -9.63
CA HIS A 51 10.83 11.27 -8.50
C HIS A 51 12.16 10.49 -8.54
N SER A 52 13.10 10.92 -7.72
CA SER A 52 14.38 10.22 -7.55
C SER A 52 14.23 8.92 -6.74
N VAL A 53 15.24 8.06 -6.84
CA VAL A 53 15.31 6.83 -6.03
C VAL A 53 15.26 7.15 -4.54
N GLU A 54 15.94 8.23 -4.13
CA GLU A 54 16.00 8.70 -2.75
C GLU A 54 14.63 9.12 -2.22
N TYR A 55 13.81 9.76 -3.04
CA TYR A 55 12.43 10.11 -2.69
C TYR A 55 11.61 8.85 -2.37
N TYR A 56 11.65 7.85 -3.24
CA TYR A 56 10.92 6.61 -3.03
C TYR A 56 11.46 5.82 -1.83
N HIS A 57 12.78 5.82 -1.63
CA HIS A 57 13.39 5.17 -0.48
C HIS A 57 12.92 5.81 0.84
N LYS A 58 12.98 7.15 0.92
CA LYS A 58 12.55 7.89 2.09
C LYS A 58 11.06 7.67 2.41
N GLY A 59 10.18 7.80 1.41
CA GLY A 59 8.74 7.59 1.60
C GLY A 59 8.40 6.17 2.04
N LEU A 60 9.13 5.17 1.52
CA LEU A 60 8.95 3.79 1.95
C LEU A 60 9.38 3.58 3.41
N MET A 61 10.50 4.20 3.84
CA MET A 61 10.96 4.13 5.23
C MET A 61 9.97 4.79 6.19
N GLU A 62 9.49 5.99 5.86
CA GLU A 62 8.51 6.71 6.69
C GLU A 62 7.23 5.89 6.93
N LEU A 63 6.79 5.15 5.92
CA LEU A 63 5.64 4.24 6.07
C LEU A 63 5.93 3.03 6.98
N GLN A 64 7.19 2.59 7.09
CA GLN A 64 7.56 1.48 7.98
C GLN A 64 7.57 1.87 9.47
N ASP A 65 7.57 3.16 9.80
CA ASP A 65 7.53 3.65 11.17
C ASP A 65 6.13 3.52 11.81
N ASN A 66 5.09 3.26 11.02
CA ASN A 66 3.74 3.05 11.54
C ASN A 66 3.68 1.73 12.36
N PRO A 67 3.37 1.78 13.66
CA PRO A 67 3.33 0.60 14.53
C PRO A 67 2.18 -0.36 14.19
N ASN A 68 1.07 0.15 13.65
CA ASN A 68 -0.05 -0.69 13.21
C ASN A 68 0.31 -1.44 11.93
N VAL A 69 0.58 -2.72 12.08
CA VAL A 69 1.04 -3.58 10.98
C VAL A 69 0.05 -3.61 9.80
N THR A 70 -1.24 -3.68 10.08
CA THR A 70 -2.27 -3.80 9.04
C THR A 70 -2.42 -2.47 8.29
N ASP A 71 -2.49 -1.36 8.98
CA ASP A 71 -2.54 -0.03 8.38
C ASP A 71 -1.25 0.27 7.61
N ARG A 72 -0.09 0.00 8.21
CA ARG A 72 1.21 0.08 7.54
C ARG A 72 1.24 -0.69 6.22
N ALA A 73 0.78 -1.95 6.23
CA ALA A 73 0.75 -2.76 5.03
C ALA A 73 -0.11 -2.13 3.93
N ILE A 74 -1.34 -1.73 4.27
CA ILE A 74 -2.28 -1.16 3.33
C ILE A 74 -1.76 0.17 2.78
N ARG A 75 -1.31 1.10 3.65
CA ARG A 75 -0.80 2.41 3.23
C ARG A 75 0.46 2.30 2.37
N THR A 76 1.37 1.37 2.71
CA THR A 76 2.56 1.10 1.89
C THR A 76 2.17 0.66 0.47
N GLY A 77 1.24 -0.28 0.34
CA GLY A 77 0.80 -0.73 -0.98
C GLY A 77 0.05 0.34 -1.77
N LEU A 78 -0.84 1.08 -1.11
CA LEU A 78 -1.58 2.19 -1.74
C LEU A 78 -0.65 3.31 -2.19
N TRP A 79 0.34 3.66 -1.38
CA TRP A 79 1.35 4.65 -1.73
C TRP A 79 2.16 4.23 -2.97
N LEU A 80 2.61 2.97 -3.02
CA LEU A 80 3.31 2.42 -4.20
C LEU A 80 2.42 2.44 -5.45
N MET A 81 1.13 2.11 -5.31
CA MET A 81 0.17 2.18 -6.41
C MET A 81 -0.01 3.62 -6.91
N ARG A 82 -0.04 4.61 -6.01
CA ARG A 82 -0.19 6.02 -6.37
C ARG A 82 1.09 6.61 -6.97
N CYS A 83 2.24 6.36 -6.38
CA CYS A 83 3.52 6.88 -6.86
C CYS A 83 3.86 6.43 -8.28
N GLN A 84 3.28 5.32 -8.76
CA GLN A 84 3.57 4.79 -10.09
C GLN A 84 5.08 4.70 -10.35
N VAL A 85 5.78 4.02 -9.43
CA VAL A 85 7.26 3.93 -9.43
C VAL A 85 7.81 3.34 -10.72
N PHE A 86 7.09 2.39 -11.29
CA PHE A 86 7.48 1.66 -12.50
C PHE A 86 6.64 2.08 -13.72
N LYS A 87 7.10 1.73 -14.89
CA LYS A 87 6.40 2.03 -16.15
C LYS A 87 5.03 1.36 -16.24
N ASP A 88 4.90 0.15 -15.69
CA ASP A 88 3.66 -0.61 -15.50
C ASP A 88 3.82 -1.53 -14.28
N GLY A 89 2.79 -2.29 -13.92
CA GLY A 89 2.84 -3.27 -12.83
C GLY A 89 2.71 -2.69 -11.42
N ASN A 90 2.49 -1.39 -11.26
CA ASN A 90 2.46 -0.72 -9.95
C ASN A 90 1.37 -1.23 -9.01
N LYS A 91 0.19 -1.61 -9.53
CA LYS A 91 -0.85 -2.24 -8.70
C LYS A 91 -0.42 -3.61 -8.19
N ARG A 92 0.27 -4.40 -9.01
CA ARG A 92 0.81 -5.71 -8.60
C ARG A 92 1.90 -5.57 -7.54
N ILE A 93 2.80 -4.59 -7.70
CA ILE A 93 3.82 -4.28 -6.70
C ILE A 93 3.20 -3.81 -5.39
N GLY A 94 2.20 -2.93 -5.43
CA GLY A 94 1.49 -2.50 -4.24
C GLY A 94 0.79 -3.65 -3.53
N SER A 95 0.05 -4.50 -4.27
CA SER A 95 -0.58 -5.71 -3.71
C SER A 95 0.45 -6.69 -3.13
N PHE A 96 1.60 -6.82 -3.78
CA PHE A 96 2.70 -7.64 -3.28
C PHE A 96 3.24 -7.08 -1.96
N ALA A 97 3.48 -5.77 -1.87
CA ALA A 97 4.00 -5.12 -0.66
C ALA A 97 3.02 -5.27 0.51
N ILE A 98 1.70 -5.09 0.29
CA ILE A 98 0.68 -5.37 1.31
C ILE A 98 0.83 -6.81 1.82
N ASN A 99 0.82 -7.77 0.91
CA ASN A 99 0.89 -9.19 1.29
C ASN A 99 2.21 -9.56 1.97
N LYS A 100 3.34 -8.97 1.55
CA LYS A 100 4.62 -9.21 2.23
C LYS A 100 4.55 -8.81 3.70
N ILE A 101 4.09 -7.59 3.99
CA ILE A 101 4.02 -7.08 5.36
C ILE A 101 3.01 -7.90 6.18
N LEU A 102 1.82 -8.18 5.62
CA LEU A 102 0.79 -8.96 6.33
C LEU A 102 1.25 -10.37 6.66
N ILE A 103 1.81 -11.10 5.69
CA ILE A 103 2.23 -12.50 5.87
C ILE A 103 3.40 -12.59 6.85
N GLU A 104 4.40 -11.70 6.72
CA GLU A 104 5.54 -11.66 7.63
C GLU A 104 5.14 -11.50 9.10
N ASN A 105 4.07 -10.75 9.34
CA ASN A 105 3.56 -10.45 10.68
C ASN A 105 2.36 -11.32 11.10
N GLY A 106 1.99 -12.34 10.32
CA GLY A 106 0.88 -13.22 10.63
C GLY A 106 -0.50 -12.53 10.62
N ARG A 107 -0.64 -11.46 9.83
CA ARG A 107 -1.86 -10.64 9.75
C ARG A 107 -2.75 -10.99 8.54
N GLY A 108 -2.65 -12.22 8.02
CA GLY A 108 -3.47 -12.70 6.91
C GLY A 108 -2.95 -12.30 5.54
N ILE A 109 -3.86 -12.18 4.60
CA ILE A 109 -3.56 -11.84 3.20
C ILE A 109 -4.52 -10.78 2.66
N PHE A 110 -4.02 -9.95 1.75
CA PHE A 110 -4.79 -9.01 0.95
C PHE A 110 -5.20 -9.65 -0.37
N LYS A 111 -6.49 -9.61 -0.66
CA LYS A 111 -7.07 -10.08 -1.92
C LYS A 111 -8.32 -9.26 -2.23
N VAL A 112 -8.37 -8.62 -3.39
CA VAL A 112 -9.60 -7.99 -3.88
C VAL A 112 -10.51 -9.08 -4.45
N PRO A 113 -11.72 -9.31 -3.90
CA PRO A 113 -12.69 -10.22 -4.50
C PRO A 113 -13.07 -9.75 -5.90
N VAL A 114 -13.30 -10.70 -6.80
CA VAL A 114 -13.60 -10.40 -8.23
C VAL A 114 -14.83 -9.51 -8.37
N GLU A 115 -15.85 -9.76 -7.56
CA GLU A 115 -17.10 -8.99 -7.50
C GLU A 115 -16.91 -7.56 -7.00
N LEU A 116 -15.84 -7.27 -6.29
CA LEU A 116 -15.51 -5.95 -5.73
C LEU A 116 -14.41 -5.22 -6.53
N ASP A 117 -13.86 -5.82 -7.58
CA ASP A 117 -12.78 -5.23 -8.39
C ASP A 117 -13.17 -3.86 -8.98
N GLY A 118 -14.41 -3.72 -9.42
CA GLY A 118 -14.93 -2.45 -9.94
C GLY A 118 -14.95 -1.35 -8.87
N THR A 119 -15.44 -1.64 -7.67
CA THR A 119 -15.47 -0.72 -6.53
C THR A 119 -14.06 -0.34 -6.10
N PHE A 120 -13.16 -1.32 -5.96
CA PHE A 120 -11.75 -1.07 -5.64
C PHE A 120 -11.10 -0.10 -6.63
N LYS A 121 -11.30 -0.31 -7.93
CA LYS A 121 -10.73 0.56 -8.98
C LYS A 121 -11.26 2.00 -8.89
N GLN A 122 -12.57 2.18 -8.62
CA GLN A 122 -13.16 3.51 -8.46
C GLN A 122 -12.58 4.23 -7.24
N MET A 123 -12.51 3.56 -6.10
CA MET A 123 -11.92 4.12 -4.88
C MET A 123 -10.43 4.42 -5.04
N LEU A 124 -9.71 3.55 -5.77
CA LEU A 124 -8.28 3.77 -6.06
C LEU A 124 -8.06 5.01 -6.93
N VAL A 125 -8.94 5.29 -7.90
CA VAL A 125 -8.91 6.52 -8.70
C VAL A 125 -9.19 7.75 -7.81
N SER A 126 -10.19 7.68 -6.95
CA SER A 126 -10.48 8.75 -5.97
C SER A 126 -9.28 9.04 -5.07
N TYR A 127 -8.62 8.00 -4.57
CA TYR A 127 -7.39 8.13 -3.81
C TYR A 127 -6.25 8.78 -4.63
N TYR A 128 -6.07 8.40 -5.89
CA TYR A 128 -5.05 9.01 -6.75
C TYR A 128 -5.23 10.52 -6.86
N GLU A 129 -6.46 10.99 -6.99
CA GLU A 129 -6.80 12.41 -7.14
C GLU A 129 -6.73 13.17 -5.81
N SER A 130 -7.27 12.62 -4.73
CA SER A 130 -7.37 13.28 -3.42
C SER A 130 -6.09 13.22 -2.58
N ASN A 131 -5.26 12.19 -2.78
CA ASN A 131 -4.15 11.81 -1.90
C ASN A 131 -4.58 11.44 -0.47
N ASN A 132 -5.87 11.20 -0.23
CA ASN A 132 -6.37 10.71 1.04
C ASN A 132 -6.69 9.22 0.92
N ALA A 133 -5.96 8.39 1.66
CA ALA A 133 -6.09 6.94 1.62
C ALA A 133 -7.12 6.37 2.63
N ASP A 134 -7.64 7.19 3.56
CA ASP A 134 -8.35 6.70 4.74
C ASP A 134 -9.61 5.90 4.40
N GLU A 135 -10.44 6.42 3.50
CA GLU A 135 -11.65 5.73 3.06
C GLU A 135 -11.33 4.38 2.37
N LEU A 136 -10.34 4.40 1.46
CA LEU A 136 -9.92 3.18 0.76
C LEU A 136 -9.24 2.20 1.70
N ALA A 137 -8.42 2.65 2.64
CA ALA A 137 -7.76 1.79 3.62
C ALA A 137 -8.79 1.10 4.53
N SER A 138 -9.77 1.84 5.05
CA SER A 138 -10.88 1.28 5.83
C SER A 138 -11.68 0.24 5.02
N TRP A 139 -12.02 0.58 3.78
CA TRP A 139 -12.75 -0.32 2.91
C TRP A 139 -11.97 -1.61 2.61
N ILE A 140 -10.64 -1.53 2.43
CA ILE A 140 -9.76 -2.70 2.25
C ILE A 140 -9.80 -3.59 3.49
N CYS A 141 -9.71 -3.01 4.69
CA CYS A 141 -9.80 -3.77 5.93
C CYS A 141 -11.10 -4.57 6.03
N ASP A 142 -12.23 -3.96 5.64
CA ASP A 142 -13.53 -4.59 5.74
C ASP A 142 -13.77 -5.67 4.69
N ASN A 143 -13.22 -5.52 3.48
CA ASN A 143 -13.62 -6.30 2.32
C ASN A 143 -12.52 -7.13 1.66
N CYS A 144 -11.25 -6.81 1.89
CA CYS A 144 -10.14 -7.37 1.11
C CYS A 144 -9.11 -8.14 1.95
N LEU A 145 -9.30 -8.26 3.27
CA LEU A 145 -8.42 -9.05 4.13
C LEU A 145 -9.03 -10.42 4.44
N ASP A 146 -8.21 -11.45 4.33
CA ASP A 146 -8.58 -12.82 4.63
C ASP A 146 -7.55 -13.47 5.59
N GLY A 147 -7.99 -14.45 6.38
CA GLY A 147 -7.15 -15.12 7.37
C GLY A 147 -6.81 -14.27 8.61
N VAL A 148 -7.54 -13.17 8.85
CA VAL A 148 -7.40 -12.34 10.06
C VAL A 148 -8.64 -12.41 10.94
N ASN A 149 -8.45 -12.25 12.25
CA ASN A 149 -9.56 -11.93 13.14
C ASN A 149 -9.93 -10.45 12.96
N LYS A 150 -10.97 -10.19 12.15
CA LYS A 150 -11.41 -8.83 11.77
C LYS A 150 -11.79 -7.95 12.98
N ILE A 151 -12.14 -8.56 14.11
CA ILE A 151 -12.44 -7.83 15.34
C ILE A 151 -11.17 -7.21 15.91
N GLN A 152 -10.09 -7.97 15.96
CA GLN A 152 -8.80 -7.53 16.50
C GLN A 152 -8.18 -6.39 15.67
N VAL A 153 -8.30 -6.46 14.34
CA VAL A 153 -7.82 -5.40 13.43
C VAL A 153 -8.57 -4.08 13.63
N LYS A 154 -9.89 -4.13 13.89
CA LYS A 154 -10.69 -2.92 14.14
C LYS A 154 -10.40 -2.30 15.50
N ASP A 155 -10.10 -3.10 16.50
CA ASP A 155 -9.73 -2.62 17.83
C ASP A 155 -8.35 -1.94 17.79
N ASP A 156 -7.37 -2.53 17.10
CA ASP A 156 -6.04 -1.95 16.91
C ASP A 156 -6.12 -0.55 16.22
N ILE A 157 -6.98 -0.39 15.21
CA ILE A 157 -7.17 0.90 14.49
C ILE A 157 -7.87 1.94 15.38
N LYS A 158 -8.82 1.52 16.25
CA LYS A 158 -9.53 2.43 17.15
C LYS A 158 -8.65 2.94 18.29
N GLU A 159 -7.83 2.07 18.89
CA GLU A 159 -6.93 2.46 19.96
C GLU A 159 -5.92 3.52 19.49
N GLU A 160 -5.47 3.49 18.23
CA GLU A 160 -4.58 4.52 17.67
C GLU A 160 -5.30 5.84 17.40
N ALA A 161 -6.53 5.81 16.88
CA ALA A 161 -7.33 7.02 16.68
C ALA A 161 -7.62 7.73 18.01
N ASP A 162 -7.94 6.97 19.07
CA ASP A 162 -8.19 7.49 20.42
C ASP A 162 -6.91 8.04 21.06
N LEU A 163 -5.71 7.49 20.73
CA LEU A 163 -4.41 7.98 21.16
C LEU A 163 -4.04 9.31 20.48
N ASP A 164 -4.26 9.44 19.18
CA ASP A 164 -4.01 10.69 18.45
C ASP A 164 -4.94 11.83 18.92
N GLU A 165 -6.24 11.55 19.17
CA GLU A 165 -7.15 12.53 19.77
C GLU A 165 -6.71 12.95 21.18
N SER A 166 -6.14 12.04 21.98
CA SER A 166 -5.67 12.33 23.33
C SER A 166 -4.40 13.20 23.35
N ILE A 167 -3.58 13.13 22.29
CA ILE A 167 -2.38 13.96 22.14
C ILE A 167 -2.74 15.38 21.68
N GLU A 168 -3.73 15.51 20.79
CA GLU A 168 -4.22 16.81 20.32
C GLU A 168 -5.12 17.54 21.35
N ASN A 169 -5.74 16.80 22.27
CA ASN A 169 -6.62 17.36 23.30
C ASN A 169 -6.36 16.74 24.68
N PRO A 170 -5.40 17.28 25.46
CA PRO A 170 -5.00 16.74 26.76
C PRO A 170 -6.10 16.75 27.84
N GLU A 171 -7.30 17.30 27.57
CA GLU A 171 -8.48 17.21 28.45
C GLU A 171 -9.43 16.03 28.11
N TYR A 172 -9.10 15.24 27.07
CA TYR A 172 -9.91 14.09 26.69
C TYR A 172 -9.70 12.92 27.66
N THR A 173 -10.74 12.57 28.40
CA THR A 173 -10.78 11.36 29.24
C THR A 173 -11.67 10.33 28.54
N PRO A 174 -11.14 9.19 28.06
CA PRO A 174 -11.97 8.17 27.41
C PRO A 174 -13.02 7.66 28.39
N ARG A 175 -14.27 7.60 27.95
CA ARG A 175 -15.37 6.97 28.72
C ARG A 175 -15.23 5.46 28.58
N LEU A 176 -14.99 4.80 29.72
CA LEU A 176 -15.05 3.34 29.89
C LEU A 176 -16.45 2.79 29.58
#